data_da332d944a435d29a64efb4923ca1b47
#
_entry.id   da332d944a435d29a64efb4923ca1b47
#
_cell.length_a   1.000
_cell.length_b   1.000
_cell.length_c   1.000
_cell.angle_alpha   90.00
_cell.angle_beta   90.00
_cell.angle_gamma   90.00
#
_symmetry.space_group_name_H-M   'P 1'
#
loop_
_entity.id
_entity.type
_entity.pdbx_description
1 polymer ?
#
loop_
_entity_poly.entity_id
_entity_poly.type
_entity_poly.pdbx_seq_one_letter_code
_entity_poly.pdbx_strand_id
1 'polypeptide(L)'
;MNLSTSPSRRSFLRNGAKAITLPFLGSLLPTALQASANSTLAGGTPKRLLWMSMGHGHMEKHFYPQQTGSLTDIAMPPGWDPIKKNLGHTTLVSNFSNMQNKQPHEGSEAVLTCANVIGFPGKARHNSISCDQVAAAHLGKETRYQSLQLNCPKSDTGNGHGGVAISYREDGSPLTGFDSPLEVYQRLFGGNVSKEEVLNTLKQRKSIFDILEFESSSTKRILDRDDREKLEEYTTSIRDIELTISREEEWLDVPYPKTTMKAPNDSQVLASGSHGEKAIRTMQQLILAAWKTDSTRVVTYRMPDAGLLKSMDISSTPHTLSHYGSNSSLHELNLRRTRKWMELYSDFIDQLRSAKDPMDPNGGTLFDNSLVYCGGGLRTAHRNTNVPCLLTGGGFKGLTHGQHRFAPNENTPLANLWTTMLQDAGAGVDRFADANATAHSIWG
;
A
#
# COMPACT_ATOMS: atom_id res chain seq x y z
N MET A 1 48.98 7.28 34.18
CA MET A 1 48.29 6.49 33.17
C MET A 1 46.86 6.19 33.64
N ASN A 2 45.90 7.01 33.26
CA ASN A 2 44.50 6.81 33.60
C ASN A 2 43.76 6.45 32.31
N LEU A 3 43.39 5.19 32.23
CA LEU A 3 42.46 4.73 31.17
C LEU A 3 41.06 5.10 31.60
N SER A 4 40.45 6.09 30.92
CA SER A 4 39.03 6.41 31.04
C SER A 4 38.21 5.30 30.39
N THR A 5 37.61 4.46 31.21
CA THR A 5 36.61 3.49 30.74
C THR A 5 35.32 4.23 30.42
N SER A 6 34.99 4.35 29.14
CA SER A 6 33.67 4.80 28.71
C SER A 6 32.60 3.83 29.22
N PRO A 7 31.47 4.29 29.77
CA PRO A 7 30.40 3.43 30.26
C PRO A 7 29.82 2.59 29.14
N SER A 8 29.70 1.28 29.38
CA SER A 8 29.16 0.36 28.39
C SER A 8 27.66 0.65 28.14
N ARG A 9 27.20 0.49 26.91
CA ARG A 9 25.79 0.66 26.49
C ARG A 9 24.80 -0.12 27.39
N ARG A 10 25.25 -1.23 28.01
CA ARG A 10 24.44 -2.01 28.95
C ARG A 10 24.22 -1.33 30.31
N SER A 11 25.16 -0.50 30.79
CA SER A 11 24.97 0.20 32.07
C SER A 11 23.97 1.37 31.95
N PHE A 12 23.90 2.00 30.79
CA PHE A 12 22.94 3.08 30.52
C PHE A 12 21.51 2.58 30.50
N LEU A 13 21.26 1.41 29.92
CA LEU A 13 19.92 0.82 29.80
C LEU A 13 19.39 0.20 31.12
N ARG A 14 20.26 -0.13 32.08
CA ARG A 14 19.85 -0.72 33.37
C ARG A 14 19.39 0.31 34.41
N ASN A 15 19.79 1.55 34.30
CA ASN A 15 19.52 2.59 35.31
C ASN A 15 18.41 3.59 34.93
N GLY A 16 17.71 3.36 33.86
CA GLY A 16 16.72 4.29 33.29
C GLY A 16 15.28 4.08 33.70
N ALA A 17 14.98 3.86 34.97
CA ALA A 17 13.59 3.79 35.47
C ALA A 17 13.10 5.16 35.96
N LYS A 18 13.23 6.21 35.13
CA LYS A 18 12.41 7.45 35.21
C LYS A 18 12.16 7.91 33.78
N ALA A 19 10.92 7.78 33.35
CA ALA A 19 10.48 8.20 32.03
C ALA A 19 10.51 9.72 31.92
N ILE A 20 11.63 10.24 31.43
CA ILE A 20 11.67 11.59 30.83
C ILE A 20 11.44 11.32 29.33
N THR A 21 10.39 11.90 28.80
CA THR A 21 10.15 11.97 27.34
C THR A 21 11.26 12.82 26.73
N LEU A 22 12.38 12.19 26.39
CA LEU A 22 13.42 12.86 25.63
C LEU A 22 12.93 13.06 24.19
N PRO A 23 13.18 14.24 23.59
CA PRO A 23 12.98 14.42 22.16
C PRO A 23 13.82 13.38 21.42
N PHE A 24 13.39 13.04 20.19
CA PHE A 24 14.13 12.13 19.31
C PHE A 24 15.57 12.63 19.15
N LEU A 25 16.51 11.84 19.68
CA LEU A 25 17.94 12.14 19.60
C LEU A 25 18.57 11.21 18.60
N GLY A 26 18.74 11.65 17.34
CA GLY A 26 19.36 10.88 16.26
C GLY A 26 20.75 10.33 16.61
N SER A 27 21.48 11.00 17.51
CA SER A 27 22.78 10.55 18.03
C SER A 27 22.75 9.30 18.90
N LEU A 28 21.56 8.86 19.36
CA LEU A 28 21.38 7.64 20.16
C LEU A 28 20.98 6.41 19.32
N LEU A 29 20.81 6.59 18.02
CA LEU A 29 20.55 5.49 17.10
C LEU A 29 21.80 4.60 16.95
N PRO A 30 21.67 3.27 16.71
CA PRO A 30 22.76 2.43 16.27
C PRO A 30 23.48 3.03 15.07
N THR A 31 24.78 2.81 14.93
CA THR A 31 25.63 3.45 13.91
C THR A 31 25.09 3.24 12.47
N ALA A 32 24.48 2.08 12.21
CA ALA A 32 23.81 1.79 10.94
C ALA A 32 22.60 2.72 10.70
N LEU A 33 21.80 3.00 11.74
CA LEU A 33 20.66 3.91 11.67
C LEU A 33 21.09 5.39 11.67
N GLN A 34 22.21 5.72 12.32
CA GLN A 34 22.80 7.06 12.23
C GLN A 34 23.37 7.33 10.83
N ALA A 35 24.01 6.35 10.23
CA ALA A 35 24.47 6.44 8.83
C ALA A 35 23.29 6.58 7.86
N SER A 36 22.21 5.83 8.09
CA SER A 36 20.97 5.91 7.32
C SER A 36 20.26 7.25 7.50
N ALA A 37 20.08 7.72 8.74
CA ALA A 37 19.49 9.04 9.01
C ALA A 37 20.35 10.17 8.41
N ASN A 38 21.67 10.06 8.48
CA ASN A 38 22.57 11.05 7.89
C ASN A 38 22.61 10.99 6.36
N SER A 39 22.47 9.80 5.75
CA SER A 39 22.34 9.65 4.29
C SER A 39 21.00 10.17 3.79
N THR A 40 19.93 9.97 4.54
CA THR A 40 18.60 10.50 4.24
C THR A 40 18.58 12.02 4.33
N LEU A 41 19.24 12.59 5.33
CA LEU A 41 19.38 14.06 5.48
C LEU A 41 20.23 14.68 4.35
N ALA A 42 21.19 13.94 3.79
CA ALA A 42 21.96 14.36 2.62
C ALA A 42 21.13 14.28 1.33
N GLY A 43 20.10 13.42 1.27
CA GLY A 43 19.21 13.21 0.12
C GLY A 43 17.86 13.93 0.20
N GLY A 44 17.55 14.61 1.31
CA GLY A 44 16.24 15.26 1.55
C GLY A 44 15.26 14.36 2.33
N THR A 45 14.08 14.90 2.62
CA THR A 45 13.02 14.17 3.35
C THR A 45 12.55 12.94 2.57
N PRO A 46 12.51 11.74 3.19
CA PRO A 46 12.10 10.52 2.49
C PRO A 46 10.65 10.60 2.03
N LYS A 47 10.40 10.16 0.80
CA LYS A 47 9.05 10.07 0.25
C LYS A 47 8.34 8.82 0.75
N ARG A 48 7.02 8.92 0.89
CA ARG A 48 6.14 7.85 1.31
C ARG A 48 5.11 7.57 0.23
N LEU A 49 4.89 6.31 -0.06
CA LEU A 49 3.96 5.88 -1.10
C LEU A 49 2.83 5.05 -0.50
N LEU A 50 1.61 5.36 -0.95
CA LEU A 50 0.42 4.59 -0.61
C LEU A 50 -0.44 4.36 -1.86
N TRP A 51 -0.79 3.12 -2.08
CA TRP A 51 -1.80 2.70 -3.02
C TRP A 51 -3.00 2.11 -2.28
N MET A 52 -4.10 2.86 -2.25
CA MET A 52 -5.39 2.38 -1.75
C MET A 52 -6.23 1.90 -2.93
N SER A 53 -6.56 0.62 -2.95
CA SER A 53 -7.31 0.02 -4.05
C SER A 53 -8.69 -0.44 -3.60
N MET A 54 -9.70 -0.05 -4.36
CA MET A 54 -11.07 -0.56 -4.26
C MET A 54 -11.36 -1.58 -5.38
N GLY A 55 -12.30 -2.52 -5.14
CA GLY A 55 -12.56 -3.62 -6.07
C GLY A 55 -13.23 -3.24 -7.36
N HIS A 56 -14.36 -2.55 -7.31
CA HIS A 56 -15.32 -2.44 -8.41
C HIS A 56 -15.56 -1.00 -8.91
N GLY A 57 -14.71 -0.06 -8.54
CA GLY A 57 -14.82 1.34 -8.95
C GLY A 57 -16.13 2.01 -8.57
N HIS A 58 -16.41 3.16 -9.17
CA HIS A 58 -17.58 3.99 -8.89
C HIS A 58 -18.48 4.12 -10.12
N MET A 59 -19.79 4.32 -9.90
CA MET A 59 -20.73 4.63 -10.95
C MET A 59 -20.41 5.99 -11.60
N GLU A 60 -20.36 6.04 -12.94
CA GLU A 60 -19.86 7.19 -13.69
C GLU A 60 -20.54 8.50 -13.29
N LYS A 61 -21.87 8.56 -13.34
CA LYS A 61 -22.64 9.78 -13.04
C LYS A 61 -22.49 10.29 -11.60
N HIS A 62 -21.95 9.45 -10.69
CA HIS A 62 -21.74 9.82 -9.30
C HIS A 62 -20.29 10.19 -8.99
N PHE A 63 -19.35 9.89 -9.89
CA PHE A 63 -17.93 10.03 -9.61
C PHE A 63 -17.18 10.89 -10.64
N TYR A 64 -17.43 10.77 -11.94
CA TYR A 64 -16.67 11.47 -12.97
C TYR A 64 -17.30 12.78 -13.37
N PRO A 65 -16.64 13.95 -13.13
CA PRO A 65 -17.05 15.22 -13.73
C PRO A 65 -16.96 15.14 -15.26
N GLN A 66 -17.83 15.86 -15.93
CA GLN A 66 -17.85 15.89 -17.41
C GLN A 66 -16.83 16.88 -17.99
N GLN A 67 -16.27 17.76 -17.16
CA GLN A 67 -15.37 18.83 -17.57
C GLN A 67 -14.03 18.68 -16.85
N THR A 68 -12.95 19.09 -17.52
CA THR A 68 -11.63 19.31 -16.88
C THR A 68 -11.55 20.69 -16.28
N GLY A 69 -10.59 20.89 -15.40
CA GLY A 69 -10.32 22.18 -14.75
C GLY A 69 -10.31 22.09 -13.24
N SER A 70 -10.41 23.23 -12.60
CA SER A 70 -10.45 23.35 -11.15
C SER A 70 -11.68 22.60 -10.59
N LEU A 71 -11.45 21.71 -9.62
CA LEU A 71 -12.53 20.96 -8.96
C LEU A 71 -13.51 21.86 -8.20
N THR A 72 -13.14 23.11 -7.91
CA THR A 72 -14.03 24.10 -7.29
C THR A 72 -14.91 24.83 -8.30
N ASP A 73 -14.51 24.84 -9.58
CA ASP A 73 -15.13 25.66 -10.61
C ASP A 73 -16.00 24.86 -11.57
N ILE A 74 -15.78 23.55 -11.65
CA ILE A 74 -16.57 22.65 -12.50
C ILE A 74 -17.74 22.02 -11.74
N ALA A 75 -18.75 21.57 -12.47
CA ALA A 75 -19.88 20.83 -11.88
C ALA A 75 -19.43 19.46 -11.35
N MET A 76 -19.42 19.29 -10.02
CA MET A 76 -19.01 18.07 -9.38
C MET A 76 -20.19 17.08 -9.26
N PRO A 77 -19.96 15.79 -9.54
CA PRO A 77 -20.96 14.75 -9.32
C PRO A 77 -21.33 14.64 -7.81
N PRO A 78 -22.56 14.19 -7.50
CA PRO A 78 -23.09 14.17 -6.14
C PRO A 78 -22.33 13.24 -5.17
N GLY A 79 -21.51 12.33 -5.68
CA GLY A 79 -20.62 11.49 -4.87
C GLY A 79 -19.49 12.27 -4.20
N TRP A 80 -19.16 13.47 -4.71
CA TRP A 80 -18.06 14.29 -4.20
C TRP A 80 -18.43 15.21 -3.02
N ASP A 81 -19.71 15.26 -2.61
CA ASP A 81 -20.14 16.11 -1.49
C ASP A 81 -19.27 15.98 -0.24
N PRO A 82 -18.86 14.77 0.23
CA PRO A 82 -18.09 14.62 1.46
C PRO A 82 -16.64 15.15 1.38
N ILE A 83 -16.07 15.28 0.18
CA ILE A 83 -14.67 15.73 0.01
C ILE A 83 -14.56 17.23 -0.30
N LYS A 84 -15.64 17.99 -0.30
CA LYS A 84 -15.64 19.42 -0.69
C LYS A 84 -14.57 20.24 0.04
N LYS A 85 -14.31 19.96 1.32
CA LYS A 85 -13.27 20.63 2.13
C LYS A 85 -11.85 20.34 1.67
N ASN A 86 -11.63 19.25 0.92
CA ASN A 86 -10.32 18.77 0.48
C ASN A 86 -10.15 18.77 -1.05
N LEU A 87 -11.02 19.45 -1.80
CA LEU A 87 -10.89 19.55 -3.26
C LEU A 87 -9.52 20.12 -3.66
N GLY A 88 -9.02 21.16 -2.98
CA GLY A 88 -7.71 21.74 -3.23
C GLY A 88 -6.51 20.84 -2.90
N HIS A 89 -6.74 19.68 -2.29
CA HIS A 89 -5.71 18.70 -1.91
C HIS A 89 -5.86 17.37 -2.66
N THR A 90 -6.73 17.32 -3.64
CA THR A 90 -7.07 16.13 -4.42
C THR A 90 -6.99 16.46 -5.91
N THR A 91 -6.52 15.53 -6.71
CA THR A 91 -6.57 15.58 -8.17
C THR A 91 -7.25 14.33 -8.67
N LEU A 92 -8.23 14.48 -9.56
CA LEU A 92 -8.80 13.38 -10.32
C LEU A 92 -8.12 13.34 -11.68
N VAL A 93 -7.65 12.17 -12.08
CA VAL A 93 -7.17 11.95 -13.45
C VAL A 93 -8.05 10.91 -14.12
N SER A 94 -8.66 11.28 -15.23
CA SER A 94 -9.45 10.39 -16.08
C SER A 94 -8.62 9.86 -17.25
N ASN A 95 -9.11 8.82 -17.90
CA ASN A 95 -8.55 8.16 -19.08
C ASN A 95 -7.29 7.28 -18.82
N PHE A 96 -6.87 7.06 -17.58
CA PHE A 96 -5.94 5.97 -17.31
C PHE A 96 -6.63 4.61 -17.40
N SER A 97 -5.98 3.66 -18.05
CA SER A 97 -6.56 2.35 -18.36
C SER A 97 -5.59 1.21 -18.08
N ASN A 98 -6.12 0.09 -17.59
CA ASN A 98 -5.38 -1.14 -17.34
C ASN A 98 -5.62 -2.15 -18.48
N MET A 99 -5.12 -1.83 -19.67
CA MET A 99 -5.50 -2.45 -20.95
C MET A 99 -4.91 -3.85 -21.20
N GLN A 100 -3.88 -4.24 -20.46
CA GLN A 100 -3.23 -5.53 -20.67
C GLN A 100 -4.11 -6.71 -20.28
N ASN A 101 -5.06 -6.51 -19.37
CA ASN A 101 -6.01 -7.52 -18.96
C ASN A 101 -7.25 -7.51 -19.84
N LYS A 102 -7.38 -8.53 -20.68
CA LYS A 102 -8.57 -8.71 -21.53
C LYS A 102 -9.79 -9.17 -20.73
N GLN A 103 -9.57 -9.79 -19.59
CA GLN A 103 -10.63 -10.19 -18.67
C GLN A 103 -10.73 -9.15 -17.56
N PRO A 104 -11.86 -8.47 -17.42
CA PRO A 104 -11.99 -7.32 -16.51
C PRO A 104 -11.71 -7.64 -15.04
N HIS A 105 -12.10 -8.82 -14.57
CA HIS A 105 -11.92 -9.19 -13.16
C HIS A 105 -10.47 -9.21 -12.72
N GLU A 106 -9.56 -9.63 -13.59
CA GLU A 106 -8.12 -9.64 -13.33
C GLU A 106 -7.53 -8.23 -13.28
N GLY A 107 -8.20 -7.25 -13.86
CA GLY A 107 -7.80 -5.85 -13.77
C GLY A 107 -7.67 -5.35 -12.34
N SER A 108 -8.49 -5.88 -11.42
CA SER A 108 -8.41 -5.50 -10.02
C SER A 108 -7.19 -6.08 -9.27
N GLU A 109 -6.69 -7.24 -9.71
CA GLU A 109 -5.45 -7.84 -9.18
C GLU A 109 -4.21 -7.20 -9.81
N ALA A 110 -4.28 -6.94 -11.11
CA ALA A 110 -3.17 -6.38 -11.87
C ALA A 110 -3.08 -4.86 -11.80
N VAL A 111 -3.79 -4.20 -10.88
CA VAL A 111 -3.78 -2.73 -10.79
C VAL A 111 -2.38 -2.17 -10.60
N LEU A 112 -1.53 -2.82 -9.80
CA LEU A 112 -0.17 -2.36 -9.52
C LEU A 112 0.90 -3.04 -10.36
N THR A 113 0.55 -4.06 -11.15
CA THR A 113 1.48 -4.74 -12.05
C THR A 113 1.30 -4.32 -13.50
N CYS A 114 0.09 -3.89 -13.89
CA CYS A 114 -0.31 -3.65 -15.28
C CYS A 114 0.01 -4.84 -16.20
N ALA A 115 0.10 -6.05 -15.67
CA ALA A 115 0.45 -7.26 -16.41
C ALA A 115 -0.78 -7.93 -17.01
N ASN A 116 -0.58 -8.72 -18.06
CA ASN A 116 -1.58 -9.62 -18.58
C ASN A 116 -1.57 -10.94 -17.79
N VAL A 117 -2.41 -11.03 -16.76
CA VAL A 117 -2.41 -12.20 -15.84
C VAL A 117 -3.05 -13.47 -16.40
N ILE A 118 -3.76 -13.39 -17.52
CA ILE A 118 -4.43 -14.58 -18.11
C ILE A 118 -3.50 -15.32 -19.06
N GLY A 119 -2.39 -14.89 -19.42
CA GLY A 119 -1.49 -15.61 -20.28
C GLY A 119 -2.15 -16.14 -21.60
N PHE A 120 -1.42 -16.95 -22.33
CA PHE A 120 -1.93 -17.62 -23.52
C PHE A 120 -2.74 -18.89 -23.15
N PRO A 121 -3.67 -19.34 -24.00
CA PRO A 121 -4.40 -20.59 -23.79
C PRO A 121 -3.45 -21.74 -23.42
N GLY A 122 -3.76 -22.43 -22.32
CA GLY A 122 -2.95 -23.54 -21.80
C GLY A 122 -1.79 -23.17 -20.89
N LYS A 123 -1.53 -21.87 -20.63
CA LYS A 123 -0.56 -21.42 -19.62
C LYS A 123 -1.22 -21.18 -18.28
N ALA A 124 -0.46 -21.44 -17.21
CA ALA A 124 -0.88 -21.08 -15.87
C ALA A 124 -1.07 -19.56 -15.76
N ARG A 125 -1.97 -19.14 -14.86
CA ARG A 125 -2.16 -17.75 -14.52
C ARG A 125 -0.85 -17.21 -13.92
N HIS A 126 -0.34 -16.13 -14.47
CA HIS A 126 0.92 -15.52 -14.07
C HIS A 126 0.78 -14.01 -13.96
N ASN A 127 1.35 -13.43 -12.92
CA ASN A 127 1.45 -11.98 -12.77
C ASN A 127 2.94 -11.55 -12.86
N SER A 128 3.25 -10.31 -12.61
CA SER A 128 4.61 -9.76 -12.62
C SER A 128 4.83 -8.89 -11.38
N ILE A 129 6.05 -8.39 -11.21
CA ILE A 129 6.35 -7.48 -10.11
C ILE A 129 5.41 -6.28 -10.11
N SER A 130 4.93 -5.90 -8.92
CA SER A 130 4.10 -4.70 -8.74
C SER A 130 4.94 -3.45 -8.46
N CYS A 131 4.44 -2.27 -8.84
CA CYS A 131 5.15 -1.01 -8.70
C CYS A 131 5.50 -0.67 -7.24
N ASP A 132 4.69 -1.09 -6.28
CA ASP A 132 5.00 -0.93 -4.85
C ASP A 132 6.23 -1.74 -4.44
N GLN A 133 6.47 -2.92 -5.01
CA GLN A 133 7.66 -3.73 -4.72
C GLN A 133 8.91 -3.14 -5.39
N VAL A 134 8.79 -2.55 -6.58
CA VAL A 134 9.86 -1.76 -7.18
C VAL A 134 10.22 -0.56 -6.28
N ALA A 135 9.22 0.15 -5.76
CA ALA A 135 9.44 1.23 -4.79
C ALA A 135 10.07 0.72 -3.48
N ALA A 136 9.60 -0.43 -2.97
CA ALA A 136 10.08 -1.04 -1.73
C ALA A 136 11.56 -1.45 -1.81
N ALA A 137 12.00 -1.97 -2.93
CA ALA A 137 13.40 -2.31 -3.18
C ALA A 137 14.33 -1.09 -3.10
N HIS A 138 13.80 0.10 -3.31
CA HIS A 138 14.57 1.35 -3.21
C HIS A 138 14.37 2.05 -1.87
N LEU A 139 13.14 2.43 -1.54
CA LEU A 139 12.80 3.23 -0.35
C LEU A 139 12.82 2.44 0.95
N GLY A 140 12.57 1.15 0.86
CA GLY A 140 12.48 0.26 2.02
C GLY A 140 13.82 -0.24 2.57
N LYS A 141 14.95 0.13 1.98
CA LYS A 141 16.28 -0.32 2.43
C LYS A 141 16.59 0.09 3.86
N GLU A 142 16.13 1.25 4.27
CA GLU A 142 16.45 1.88 5.54
C GLU A 142 15.37 1.68 6.62
N THR A 143 14.25 1.05 6.27
CA THR A 143 13.12 0.85 7.19
C THR A 143 13.05 -0.59 7.70
N ARG A 144 12.43 -0.80 8.88
CA ARG A 144 12.25 -2.14 9.46
C ARG A 144 11.51 -3.08 8.49
N TYR A 145 10.47 -2.57 7.83
CA TYR A 145 9.70 -3.28 6.83
C TYR A 145 9.86 -2.59 5.48
N GLN A 146 10.34 -3.31 4.48
CA GLN A 146 10.52 -2.76 3.13
C GLN A 146 9.21 -2.21 2.57
N SER A 147 8.13 -2.93 2.82
CA SER A 147 6.76 -2.54 2.49
C SER A 147 5.77 -3.16 3.46
N LEU A 148 4.56 -2.61 3.51
CA LEU A 148 3.45 -3.10 4.32
C LEU A 148 2.25 -3.32 3.41
N GLN A 149 1.82 -4.57 3.27
CA GLN A 149 0.63 -4.96 2.53
C GLN A 149 -0.54 -5.07 3.50
N LEU A 150 -1.57 -4.27 3.26
CA LEU A 150 -2.84 -4.32 3.98
C LEU A 150 -3.92 -4.82 3.04
N ASN A 151 -4.61 -5.87 3.43
CA ASN A 151 -5.61 -6.53 2.60
C ASN A 151 -7.01 -6.41 3.19
N CYS A 152 -8.00 -6.67 2.36
CA CYS A 152 -9.33 -7.04 2.82
C CYS A 152 -9.36 -8.57 3.10
N PRO A 153 -10.29 -9.07 3.93
CA PRO A 153 -10.47 -10.50 4.10
C PRO A 153 -10.90 -11.16 2.79
N LYS A 154 -10.53 -12.42 2.62
CA LYS A 154 -10.88 -13.22 1.43
C LYS A 154 -12.39 -13.25 1.16
N SER A 155 -13.21 -13.22 2.21
CA SER A 155 -14.67 -13.14 2.12
C SER A 155 -15.18 -11.85 1.49
N ASP A 156 -14.37 -10.79 1.46
CA ASP A 156 -14.74 -9.48 0.94
C ASP A 156 -14.58 -9.36 -0.58
N THR A 157 -13.82 -10.26 -1.21
CA THR A 157 -13.59 -10.21 -2.67
C THR A 157 -14.82 -10.60 -3.49
N GLY A 158 -15.86 -11.14 -2.86
CA GLY A 158 -17.12 -11.53 -3.49
C GLY A 158 -16.93 -12.56 -4.61
N ASN A 159 -17.76 -13.57 -4.67
CA ASN A 159 -17.92 -14.58 -5.75
C ASN A 159 -16.71 -14.92 -6.65
N GLY A 160 -15.48 -14.90 -6.11
CA GLY A 160 -14.30 -15.42 -6.81
C GLY A 160 -13.66 -14.48 -7.83
N HIS A 161 -14.01 -13.22 -7.85
CA HIS A 161 -13.47 -12.26 -8.79
C HIS A 161 -12.33 -11.43 -8.19
N GLY A 162 -11.13 -11.83 -8.50
CA GLY A 162 -9.89 -11.19 -8.06
C GLY A 162 -9.38 -11.71 -6.71
N GLY A 163 -8.08 -11.88 -6.62
CA GLY A 163 -7.40 -12.17 -5.36
C GLY A 163 -7.47 -11.00 -4.39
N VAL A 164 -7.19 -11.25 -3.12
CA VAL A 164 -7.05 -10.20 -2.11
C VAL A 164 -5.76 -9.41 -2.30
N ALA A 165 -4.71 -10.01 -2.87
CA ALA A 165 -3.43 -9.37 -3.10
C ALA A 165 -3.49 -8.41 -4.29
N ILE A 166 -2.82 -7.25 -4.11
CA ILE A 166 -2.53 -6.30 -5.20
C ILE A 166 -1.02 -6.09 -5.34
N SER A 167 -0.23 -6.62 -4.41
CA SER A 167 1.23 -6.60 -4.43
C SER A 167 1.77 -7.96 -4.85
N TYR A 168 2.76 -7.95 -5.73
CA TYR A 168 3.33 -9.15 -6.33
C TYR A 168 4.84 -9.05 -6.40
N ARG A 169 5.52 -10.19 -6.19
CA ARG A 169 6.97 -10.32 -6.33
C ARG A 169 7.40 -10.33 -7.79
N GLU A 170 8.70 -10.33 -8.01
CA GLU A 170 9.29 -10.40 -9.34
C GLU A 170 8.91 -11.67 -10.09
N ASP A 171 8.76 -12.78 -9.39
CA ASP A 171 8.31 -14.06 -9.94
C ASP A 171 6.79 -14.12 -10.20
N GLY A 172 6.06 -13.05 -9.96
CA GLY A 172 4.61 -12.97 -10.13
C GLY A 172 3.80 -13.60 -8.99
N SER A 173 4.45 -14.09 -7.93
CA SER A 173 3.75 -14.60 -6.76
C SER A 173 3.14 -13.50 -5.91
N PRO A 174 1.93 -13.67 -5.35
CA PRO A 174 1.28 -12.66 -4.54
C PRO A 174 1.96 -12.50 -3.19
N LEU A 175 2.07 -11.26 -2.72
CA LEU A 175 2.43 -10.96 -1.35
C LEU A 175 1.19 -11.01 -0.46
N THR A 176 1.22 -11.87 0.53
CA THR A 176 0.16 -11.97 1.53
C THR A 176 0.21 -10.73 2.44
N GLY A 177 -0.89 -10.03 2.55
CA GLY A 177 -1.02 -8.87 3.45
C GLY A 177 -1.85 -9.20 4.69
N PHE A 178 -1.93 -8.23 5.58
CA PHE A 178 -2.66 -8.30 6.83
C PHE A 178 -4.07 -7.70 6.66
N ASP A 179 -5.07 -8.38 7.17
CA ASP A 179 -6.45 -7.88 7.21
C ASP A 179 -6.93 -7.55 8.65
N SER A 180 -6.19 -7.98 9.66
CA SER A 180 -6.44 -7.69 11.08
C SER A 180 -5.68 -6.43 11.53
N PRO A 181 -6.39 -5.37 11.98
CA PRO A 181 -5.74 -4.19 12.58
C PRO A 181 -4.87 -4.52 13.80
N LEU A 182 -5.23 -5.52 14.59
CA LEU A 182 -4.44 -5.95 15.74
C LEU A 182 -3.11 -6.56 15.30
N GLU A 183 -3.12 -7.42 14.29
CA GLU A 183 -1.89 -8.02 13.74
C GLU A 183 -0.96 -6.95 13.17
N VAL A 184 -1.49 -5.97 12.44
CA VAL A 184 -0.72 -4.83 11.94
C VAL A 184 -0.11 -4.03 13.08
N TYR A 185 -0.88 -3.74 14.12
CA TYR A 185 -0.38 -3.05 15.31
C TYR A 185 0.76 -3.84 15.98
N GLN A 186 0.57 -5.14 16.19
CA GLN A 186 1.57 -6.01 16.80
C GLN A 186 2.85 -6.07 15.96
N ARG A 187 2.71 -6.13 14.63
CA ARG A 187 3.86 -6.10 13.73
C ARG A 187 4.65 -4.79 13.82
N LEU A 188 3.95 -3.65 13.85
CA LEU A 188 4.60 -2.33 13.85
C LEU A 188 5.26 -1.98 15.19
N PHE A 189 4.63 -2.34 16.31
CA PHE A 189 5.00 -1.84 17.64
C PHE A 189 5.45 -2.94 18.61
N GLY A 190 5.55 -4.16 18.16
CA GLY A 190 5.79 -5.31 19.01
C GLY A 190 4.56 -5.64 19.85
N GLY A 191 4.11 -6.88 19.77
CA GLY A 191 3.17 -7.43 20.76
C GLY A 191 3.91 -7.81 22.04
N ASN A 192 3.24 -8.53 22.91
CA ASN A 192 3.84 -9.16 24.11
C ASN A 192 4.75 -10.35 23.74
N VAL A 193 5.37 -10.34 22.55
CA VAL A 193 6.24 -11.41 22.08
C VAL A 193 7.67 -11.11 22.53
N SER A 194 8.25 -12.03 23.27
CA SER A 194 9.64 -11.90 23.74
C SER A 194 10.62 -12.05 22.55
N LYS A 195 11.81 -11.42 22.68
CA LYS A 195 12.91 -11.58 21.71
C LYS A 195 13.23 -13.07 21.47
N GLU A 196 13.14 -13.88 22.52
CA GLU A 196 13.41 -15.31 22.48
C GLU A 196 12.37 -16.07 21.64
N GLU A 197 11.09 -15.71 21.74
CA GLU A 197 10.02 -16.27 20.92
C GLU A 197 10.16 -15.87 19.44
N VAL A 198 10.56 -14.64 19.16
CA VAL A 198 10.86 -14.18 17.78
C VAL A 198 12.02 -15.00 17.22
N LEU A 199 13.12 -15.13 17.96
CA LEU A 199 14.29 -15.93 17.57
C LEU A 199 13.93 -17.39 17.30
N ASN A 200 13.11 -17.99 18.16
CA ASN A 200 12.68 -19.37 17.99
C ASN A 200 11.82 -19.54 16.72
N THR A 201 10.94 -18.60 16.47
CA THR A 201 10.12 -18.57 15.24
C THR A 201 10.98 -18.43 13.98
N LEU A 202 11.99 -17.55 14.02
CA LEU A 202 12.92 -17.34 12.91
C LEU A 202 13.76 -18.60 12.65
N LYS A 203 14.28 -19.24 13.72
CA LYS A 203 15.01 -20.51 13.61
C LYS A 203 14.15 -21.63 13.02
N GLN A 204 12.91 -21.76 13.44
CA GLN A 204 11.98 -22.74 12.88
C GLN A 204 11.72 -22.49 11.39
N ARG A 205 11.46 -21.24 11.01
CA ARG A 205 11.29 -20.86 9.61
C ARG A 205 12.54 -21.19 8.79
N LYS A 206 13.73 -20.84 9.28
CA LYS A 206 14.99 -21.14 8.61
C LYS A 206 15.23 -22.62 8.43
N SER A 207 14.94 -23.44 9.45
CA SER A 207 15.06 -24.91 9.36
C SER A 207 14.10 -25.52 8.33
N ILE A 208 12.87 -25.03 8.22
CA ILE A 208 11.94 -25.46 7.17
C ILE A 208 12.49 -25.09 5.78
N PHE A 209 13.11 -23.97 5.68
CA PHE A 209 13.75 -23.45 4.48
C PHE A 209 14.88 -24.33 3.97
N ASP A 210 15.85 -24.64 4.85
CA ASP A 210 17.00 -25.49 4.53
C ASP A 210 16.53 -26.84 3.97
N ILE A 211 15.43 -27.38 4.49
CA ILE A 211 14.82 -28.63 4.01
C ILE A 211 14.24 -28.43 2.61
N LEU A 212 13.48 -27.37 2.37
CA LEU A 212 12.82 -27.11 1.09
C LEU A 212 13.83 -26.79 -0.02
N GLU A 213 14.91 -26.06 0.28
CA GLU A 213 15.99 -25.79 -0.67
C GLU A 213 16.73 -27.07 -1.06
N PHE A 214 17.03 -27.93 -0.09
CA PHE A 214 17.66 -29.22 -0.35
C PHE A 214 16.79 -30.14 -1.23
N GLU A 215 15.50 -30.25 -0.94
CA GLU A 215 14.55 -31.04 -1.74
C GLU A 215 14.39 -30.46 -3.16
N SER A 216 14.30 -29.15 -3.31
CA SER A 216 14.16 -28.51 -4.62
C SER A 216 15.39 -28.70 -5.49
N SER A 217 16.60 -28.64 -4.94
CA SER A 217 17.84 -28.79 -5.67
C SER A 217 18.05 -30.25 -6.17
N SER A 218 17.62 -31.23 -5.40
CA SER A 218 17.66 -32.65 -5.81
C SER A 218 16.63 -32.97 -6.90
N THR A 219 15.47 -32.35 -6.84
CA THR A 219 14.34 -32.59 -7.76
C THR A 219 14.57 -31.93 -9.13
N LYS A 220 15.26 -30.79 -9.21
CA LYS A 220 15.59 -30.09 -10.48
C LYS A 220 16.20 -30.98 -11.55
N ARG A 221 16.92 -32.04 -11.16
CA ARG A 221 17.65 -32.92 -12.08
C ARG A 221 16.76 -33.88 -12.89
N ILE A 222 15.56 -34.17 -12.41
CA ILE A 222 14.64 -35.15 -12.95
C ILE A 222 13.39 -34.52 -13.60
N LEU A 223 13.22 -33.22 -13.51
CA LEU A 223 12.07 -32.50 -14.05
C LEU A 223 12.24 -32.16 -15.53
N ASP A 224 11.13 -32.12 -16.25
CA ASP A 224 11.05 -31.53 -17.57
C ASP A 224 11.18 -29.98 -17.51
N ARG A 225 11.08 -29.33 -18.67
CA ARG A 225 11.28 -27.87 -18.76
C ARG A 225 10.22 -27.10 -18.00
N ASP A 226 8.94 -27.45 -18.16
CA ASP A 226 7.82 -26.73 -17.60
C ASP A 226 7.78 -26.87 -16.06
N ASP A 227 8.11 -28.05 -15.57
CA ASP A 227 8.20 -28.31 -14.13
C ASP A 227 9.45 -27.68 -13.49
N ARG A 228 10.55 -27.52 -14.26
CA ARG A 228 11.71 -26.73 -13.79
C ARG A 228 11.35 -25.24 -13.62
N GLU A 229 10.61 -24.65 -14.58
CA GLU A 229 10.16 -23.27 -14.48
C GLU A 229 9.30 -23.08 -13.22
N LYS A 230 8.35 -23.97 -12.94
CA LYS A 230 7.54 -23.94 -11.71
C LYS A 230 8.39 -24.10 -10.44
N LEU A 231 9.39 -24.98 -10.48
CA LEU A 231 10.30 -25.15 -9.34
C LEU A 231 11.21 -23.94 -9.15
N GLU A 232 11.59 -23.25 -10.21
CA GLU A 232 12.35 -21.98 -10.12
C GLU A 232 11.50 -20.85 -9.50
N GLU A 233 10.23 -20.73 -9.91
CA GLU A 233 9.28 -19.81 -9.27
C GLU A 233 9.14 -20.11 -7.76
N TYR A 234 9.00 -21.40 -7.42
CA TYR A 234 8.94 -21.84 -6.02
C TYR A 234 10.24 -21.52 -5.25
N THR A 235 11.40 -21.75 -5.85
CA THR A 235 12.72 -21.47 -5.25
C THR A 235 12.93 -19.97 -5.04
N THR A 236 12.44 -19.13 -5.97
CA THR A 236 12.49 -17.67 -5.84
C THR A 236 11.62 -17.19 -4.68
N SER A 237 10.41 -17.73 -4.55
CA SER A 237 9.53 -17.43 -3.38
C SER A 237 10.18 -17.80 -2.06
N ILE A 238 10.92 -18.92 -2.04
CA ILE A 238 11.73 -19.35 -0.92
C ILE A 238 12.79 -18.29 -0.57
N ARG A 239 13.55 -17.83 -1.53
CA ARG A 239 14.62 -16.85 -1.33
C ARG A 239 14.11 -15.52 -0.77
N ASP A 240 12.93 -15.09 -1.17
CA ASP A 240 12.32 -13.86 -0.63
C ASP A 240 11.92 -13.97 0.83
N ILE A 241 11.51 -15.17 1.25
CA ILE A 241 11.23 -15.42 2.67
C ILE A 241 12.56 -15.42 3.46
N GLU A 242 13.66 -15.98 2.91
CA GLU A 242 14.99 -15.89 3.52
C GLU A 242 15.43 -14.44 3.69
N LEU A 243 15.27 -13.62 2.68
CA LEU A 243 15.58 -12.18 2.76
C LEU A 243 14.73 -11.49 3.84
N THR A 244 13.46 -11.87 3.97
CA THR A 244 12.58 -11.36 5.02
C THR A 244 13.06 -11.79 6.42
N ILE A 245 13.43 -13.06 6.57
CA ILE A 245 13.97 -13.60 7.82
C ILE A 245 15.29 -12.91 8.18
N SER A 246 16.22 -12.80 7.24
CA SER A 246 17.50 -12.13 7.43
C SER A 246 17.31 -10.68 7.88
N ARG A 247 16.33 -9.99 7.30
CA ARG A 247 15.99 -8.62 7.70
C ARG A 247 15.38 -8.57 9.09
N GLU A 248 14.49 -9.48 9.44
CA GLU A 248 13.94 -9.56 10.80
C GLU A 248 15.05 -9.84 11.82
N GLU A 249 16.07 -10.65 11.47
CA GLU A 249 17.27 -10.87 12.28
C GLU A 249 18.11 -9.60 12.45
N GLU A 250 18.35 -8.83 11.39
CA GLU A 250 19.08 -7.55 11.44
C GLU A 250 18.43 -6.53 12.40
N TRP A 251 17.08 -6.52 12.43
CA TRP A 251 16.31 -5.60 13.25
C TRP A 251 15.99 -6.14 14.65
N LEU A 252 16.44 -7.35 14.99
CA LEU A 252 16.11 -8.00 16.25
C LEU A 252 16.61 -7.24 17.48
N ASP A 253 17.78 -6.58 17.36
CA ASP A 253 18.38 -5.77 18.42
C ASP A 253 17.91 -4.30 18.40
N VAL A 254 17.17 -3.91 17.38
CA VAL A 254 16.55 -2.58 17.28
C VAL A 254 15.19 -2.64 17.98
N PRO A 255 14.98 -1.85 19.04
CA PRO A 255 13.70 -1.85 19.74
C PRO A 255 12.57 -1.41 18.82
N TYR A 256 11.37 -1.93 19.06
CA TYR A 256 10.18 -1.44 18.38
C TYR A 256 9.95 0.03 18.69
N PRO A 257 9.46 0.81 17.72
CA PRO A 257 9.15 2.22 17.94
C PRO A 257 8.01 2.37 18.96
N LYS A 258 8.08 3.40 19.76
CA LYS A 258 7.01 3.74 20.71
C LYS A 258 5.87 4.47 19.98
N THR A 259 4.65 4.17 20.36
CA THR A 259 3.46 4.84 19.84
C THR A 259 2.53 5.22 20.98
N THR A 260 1.80 6.32 20.80
CA THR A 260 0.68 6.70 21.68
C THR A 260 -0.64 6.05 21.27
N MET A 261 -0.65 5.39 20.11
CA MET A 261 -1.82 4.65 19.64
C MET A 261 -2.05 3.43 20.56
N LYS A 262 -3.28 3.29 21.04
CA LYS A 262 -3.67 2.08 21.78
C LYS A 262 -3.84 0.92 20.81
N ALA A 263 -3.50 -0.28 21.28
CA ALA A 263 -3.74 -1.50 20.51
C ALA A 263 -5.22 -1.60 20.13
N PRO A 264 -5.54 -1.85 18.86
CA PRO A 264 -6.91 -2.07 18.44
C PRO A 264 -7.51 -3.30 19.15
N ASN A 265 -8.78 -3.22 19.47
CA ASN A 265 -9.53 -4.40 19.90
C ASN A 265 -10.26 -4.96 18.68
N ASP A 266 -9.72 -6.00 18.06
CA ASP A 266 -10.28 -6.60 16.85
C ASP A 266 -11.72 -7.07 17.05
N SER A 267 -12.08 -7.58 18.23
CA SER A 267 -13.46 -7.99 18.52
C SER A 267 -14.44 -6.83 18.46
N GLN A 268 -14.00 -5.60 18.78
CA GLN A 268 -14.81 -4.39 18.64
C GLN A 268 -14.74 -3.81 17.21
N VAL A 269 -13.57 -3.88 16.57
CA VAL A 269 -13.36 -3.39 15.20
C VAL A 269 -14.09 -4.27 14.20
N LEU A 270 -14.09 -5.58 14.44
CA LEU A 270 -14.67 -6.61 13.57
C LEU A 270 -16.00 -7.18 14.13
N ALA A 271 -16.63 -6.50 15.09
CA ALA A 271 -17.78 -7.00 15.87
C ALA A 271 -18.94 -7.55 15.02
N SER A 272 -19.07 -7.12 13.77
CA SER A 272 -20.08 -7.66 12.84
C SER A 272 -19.57 -8.81 11.97
N GLY A 273 -18.35 -9.30 12.19
CA GLY A 273 -17.66 -10.21 11.26
C GLY A 273 -17.42 -9.56 9.90
N SER A 274 -17.37 -8.22 9.84
CA SER A 274 -17.16 -7.44 8.64
C SER A 274 -16.06 -6.41 8.89
N HIS A 275 -15.16 -6.29 7.93
CA HIS A 275 -14.12 -5.29 7.90
C HIS A 275 -14.70 -3.95 7.38
N GLY A 276 -15.68 -3.39 8.12
CA GLY A 276 -16.41 -2.20 7.73
C GLY A 276 -15.68 -0.89 8.00
N GLU A 277 -16.44 0.21 8.04
CA GLU A 277 -15.92 1.58 8.21
C GLU A 277 -14.92 1.70 9.35
N LYS A 278 -15.23 1.14 10.53
CA LYS A 278 -14.35 1.23 11.71
C LYS A 278 -12.99 0.56 11.48
N ALA A 279 -12.97 -0.60 10.80
CA ALA A 279 -11.74 -1.30 10.46
C ALA A 279 -10.91 -0.48 9.45
N ILE A 280 -11.55 0.11 8.43
CA ILE A 280 -10.89 0.97 7.45
C ILE A 280 -10.23 2.16 8.15
N ARG A 281 -10.95 2.86 9.01
CA ARG A 281 -10.43 4.00 9.78
C ARG A 281 -9.25 3.60 10.67
N THR A 282 -9.33 2.44 11.31
CA THR A 282 -8.23 1.91 12.13
C THR A 282 -6.99 1.59 11.29
N MET A 283 -7.17 0.96 10.12
CA MET A 283 -6.05 0.71 9.20
C MET A 283 -5.41 2.03 8.69
N GLN A 284 -6.20 3.04 8.38
CA GLN A 284 -5.69 4.37 8.03
C GLN A 284 -4.85 4.97 9.16
N GLN A 285 -5.27 4.84 10.41
CA GLN A 285 -4.49 5.28 11.57
C GLN A 285 -3.18 4.49 11.73
N LEU A 286 -3.19 3.19 11.43
CA LEU A 286 -1.99 2.34 11.46
C LEU A 286 -1.01 2.71 10.35
N ILE A 287 -1.48 3.07 9.16
CA ILE A 287 -0.64 3.61 8.07
C ILE A 287 0.08 4.89 8.54
N LEU A 288 -0.66 5.82 9.13
CA LEU A 288 -0.07 7.06 9.69
C LEU A 288 0.94 6.78 10.80
N ALA A 289 0.64 5.81 11.67
CA ALA A 289 1.53 5.42 12.75
C ALA A 289 2.81 4.77 12.21
N ALA A 290 2.72 3.93 11.18
CA ALA A 290 3.87 3.33 10.49
C ALA A 290 4.76 4.40 9.85
N TRP A 291 4.17 5.42 9.23
CA TRP A 291 4.89 6.53 8.63
C TRP A 291 5.51 7.48 9.64
N LYS A 292 4.82 7.79 10.74
CA LYS A 292 5.37 8.60 11.85
C LYS A 292 6.57 7.94 12.53
N THR A 293 6.66 6.63 12.50
CA THR A 293 7.77 5.88 13.10
C THR A 293 8.80 5.43 12.09
N ASP A 294 8.65 5.80 10.82
CA ASP A 294 9.45 5.36 9.68
C ASP A 294 9.65 3.82 9.64
N SER A 295 8.65 3.10 10.15
CA SER A 295 8.66 1.63 10.15
C SER A 295 8.60 1.05 8.74
N THR A 296 7.94 1.75 7.82
CA THR A 296 7.93 1.53 6.37
C THR A 296 7.61 2.83 5.64
N ARG A 297 8.04 2.93 4.39
CA ARG A 297 7.76 4.08 3.48
C ARG A 297 6.82 3.71 2.34
N VAL A 298 6.54 2.41 2.16
CA VAL A 298 5.75 1.87 1.06
C VAL A 298 4.60 1.04 1.61
N VAL A 299 3.38 1.42 1.29
CA VAL A 299 2.17 0.75 1.78
C VAL A 299 1.21 0.51 0.62
N THR A 300 0.63 -0.69 0.60
CA THR A 300 -0.54 -0.99 -0.23
C THR A 300 -1.72 -1.33 0.67
N TYR A 301 -2.91 -0.90 0.29
CA TYR A 301 -4.12 -1.21 1.01
C TYR A 301 -5.25 -1.61 0.04
N ARG A 302 -5.54 -2.91 0.01
CA ARG A 302 -6.77 -3.43 -0.61
C ARG A 302 -7.92 -3.21 0.36
N MET A 303 -8.70 -2.15 0.10
CA MET A 303 -9.78 -1.76 1.01
C MET A 303 -10.98 -2.70 0.92
N PRO A 304 -11.60 -3.08 2.05
CA PRO A 304 -12.77 -3.97 2.09
C PRO A 304 -14.01 -3.23 1.59
N ASP A 305 -14.56 -3.65 0.46
CA ASP A 305 -15.74 -3.04 -0.16
C ASP A 305 -17.05 -3.70 0.35
N ALA A 306 -17.09 -5.03 0.43
CA ALA A 306 -18.26 -5.75 0.96
C ALA A 306 -18.46 -5.49 2.47
N GLY A 307 -17.38 -5.45 3.23
CA GLY A 307 -17.43 -5.09 4.65
C GLY A 307 -17.91 -3.66 4.86
N LEU A 308 -17.49 -2.72 4.02
CA LEU A 308 -18.00 -1.35 4.06
C LEU A 308 -19.51 -1.30 3.81
N LEU A 309 -20.00 -1.96 2.75
CA LEU A 309 -21.44 -2.02 2.44
C LEU A 309 -22.24 -2.58 3.62
N LYS A 310 -21.75 -3.66 4.23
CA LYS A 310 -22.40 -4.27 5.40
C LYS A 310 -22.46 -3.30 6.59
N SER A 311 -21.41 -2.52 6.84
CA SER A 311 -21.40 -1.51 7.91
C SER A 311 -22.32 -0.31 7.64
N MET A 312 -22.82 -0.17 6.42
CA MET A 312 -23.80 0.83 5.99
C MET A 312 -25.22 0.29 5.91
N ASP A 313 -25.46 -0.94 6.39
CA ASP A 313 -26.73 -1.66 6.25
C ASP A 313 -27.17 -1.84 4.78
N ILE A 314 -26.19 -2.06 3.90
CA ILE A 314 -26.42 -2.36 2.48
C ILE A 314 -26.23 -3.85 2.27
N SER A 315 -27.29 -4.58 1.98
CA SER A 315 -27.28 -6.03 1.75
C SER A 315 -26.79 -6.45 0.37
N SER A 316 -26.68 -5.49 -0.58
CA SER A 316 -26.18 -5.76 -1.92
C SER A 316 -24.67 -6.02 -1.91
N THR A 317 -24.17 -6.86 -2.83
CA THR A 317 -22.73 -7.09 -2.99
C THR A 317 -22.07 -5.98 -3.84
N PRO A 318 -20.77 -5.71 -3.70
CA PRO A 318 -20.04 -4.79 -4.56
C PRO A 318 -20.18 -5.15 -6.06
N HIS A 319 -20.17 -6.44 -6.36
CA HIS A 319 -20.37 -6.95 -7.72
C HIS A 319 -21.76 -6.60 -8.27
N THR A 320 -22.83 -6.86 -7.50
CA THR A 320 -24.21 -6.48 -7.89
C THR A 320 -24.32 -4.98 -8.13
N LEU A 321 -23.72 -4.16 -7.24
CA LEU A 321 -23.70 -2.70 -7.41
C LEU A 321 -22.95 -2.26 -8.68
N SER A 322 -21.93 -3.02 -9.13
CA SER A 322 -21.20 -2.70 -10.36
C SER A 322 -22.02 -2.93 -11.63
N HIS A 323 -23.04 -3.81 -11.56
CA HIS A 323 -23.98 -4.12 -12.66
C HIS A 323 -25.34 -3.41 -12.52
N TYR A 324 -25.32 -2.15 -12.15
CA TYR A 324 -26.51 -1.37 -11.80
C TYR A 324 -27.56 -1.24 -12.92
N GLY A 325 -27.17 -1.31 -14.20
CA GLY A 325 -28.08 -1.13 -15.36
C GLY A 325 -28.97 0.11 -15.21
N SER A 326 -30.28 -0.03 -15.47
CA SER A 326 -31.31 1.01 -15.27
C SER A 326 -31.97 0.99 -13.88
N ASN A 327 -31.52 0.12 -12.97
CA ASN A 327 -32.13 -0.05 -11.65
C ASN A 327 -31.88 1.16 -10.73
N SER A 328 -32.90 1.97 -10.48
CA SER A 328 -32.80 3.20 -9.70
C SER A 328 -32.37 2.94 -8.23
N SER A 329 -32.78 1.83 -7.63
CA SER A 329 -32.39 1.45 -6.27
C SER A 329 -30.88 1.16 -6.21
N LEU A 330 -30.31 0.48 -7.19
CA LEU A 330 -28.87 0.25 -7.27
C LEU A 330 -28.10 1.56 -7.51
N HIS A 331 -28.68 2.52 -8.24
CA HIS A 331 -28.10 3.85 -8.42
C HIS A 331 -27.97 4.59 -7.09
N GLU A 332 -29.02 4.57 -6.25
CA GLU A 332 -29.00 5.21 -4.93
C GLU A 332 -27.99 4.54 -4.00
N LEU A 333 -27.93 3.21 -3.96
CA LEU A 333 -26.95 2.47 -3.18
C LEU A 333 -25.51 2.77 -3.62
N ASN A 334 -25.27 2.89 -4.95
CA ASN A 334 -23.97 3.32 -5.49
C ASN A 334 -23.60 4.74 -5.04
N LEU A 335 -24.56 5.66 -5.03
CA LEU A 335 -24.32 7.03 -4.55
C LEU A 335 -23.92 7.03 -3.06
N ARG A 336 -24.67 6.31 -2.24
CA ARG A 336 -24.35 6.15 -0.80
C ARG A 336 -22.94 5.56 -0.60
N ARG A 337 -22.61 4.49 -1.35
CA ARG A 337 -21.28 3.87 -1.32
C ARG A 337 -20.19 4.86 -1.74
N THR A 338 -20.37 5.56 -2.86
CA THR A 338 -19.42 6.54 -3.37
C THR A 338 -19.18 7.66 -2.36
N ARG A 339 -20.24 8.21 -1.76
CA ARG A 339 -20.11 9.22 -0.70
C ARG A 339 -19.33 8.73 0.50
N LYS A 340 -19.57 7.50 0.95
CA LYS A 340 -18.82 6.94 2.08
C LYS A 340 -17.34 6.74 1.75
N TRP A 341 -17.01 6.29 0.55
CA TRP A 341 -15.62 6.23 0.09
C TRP A 341 -14.95 7.60 0.08
N MET A 342 -15.63 8.61 -0.46
CA MET A 342 -15.11 9.97 -0.53
C MET A 342 -14.99 10.61 0.88
N GLU A 343 -15.86 10.26 1.82
CA GLU A 343 -15.75 10.64 3.22
C GLU A 343 -14.48 10.06 3.87
N LEU A 344 -14.30 8.74 3.77
CA LEU A 344 -13.13 8.06 4.31
C LEU A 344 -11.81 8.58 3.71
N TYR A 345 -11.81 8.86 2.43
CA TYR A 345 -10.66 9.45 1.75
C TYR A 345 -10.40 10.89 2.18
N SER A 346 -11.44 11.70 2.32
CA SER A 346 -11.35 13.07 2.81
C SER A 346 -10.79 13.16 4.24
N ASP A 347 -11.28 12.29 5.14
CA ASP A 347 -10.80 12.24 6.51
C ASP A 347 -9.34 11.75 6.61
N PHE A 348 -8.92 10.88 5.70
CA PHE A 348 -7.51 10.47 5.61
C PHE A 348 -6.61 11.62 5.15
N ILE A 349 -7.04 12.42 4.18
CA ILE A 349 -6.33 13.63 3.75
C ILE A 349 -6.16 14.61 4.93
N ASP A 350 -7.20 14.84 5.73
CA ASP A 350 -7.11 15.69 6.92
C ASP A 350 -6.08 15.16 7.92
N GLN A 351 -6.05 13.85 8.13
CA GLN A 351 -5.08 13.22 9.02
C GLN A 351 -3.64 13.38 8.49
N LEU A 352 -3.40 13.19 7.19
CA LEU A 352 -2.10 13.42 6.56
C LEU A 352 -1.62 14.86 6.74
N ARG A 353 -2.51 15.84 6.52
CA ARG A 353 -2.22 17.26 6.61
C ARG A 353 -1.98 17.73 8.03
N SER A 354 -2.63 17.14 9.00
CA SER A 354 -2.45 17.47 10.41
C SER A 354 -1.26 16.77 11.07
N ALA A 355 -0.82 15.66 10.51
CA ALA A 355 0.25 14.85 11.07
C ALA A 355 1.62 15.42 10.67
N LYS A 356 2.40 15.90 11.66
CA LYS A 356 3.79 16.26 11.44
C LYS A 356 4.60 15.07 10.97
N ASP A 357 5.51 15.31 10.02
CA ASP A 357 6.48 14.32 9.57
C ASP A 357 7.74 14.40 10.43
N PRO A 358 8.03 13.39 11.28
CA PRO A 358 9.22 13.42 12.13
C PRO A 358 10.55 13.38 11.36
N MET A 359 10.50 12.93 10.08
CA MET A 359 11.68 12.85 9.21
C MET A 359 11.88 14.12 8.37
N ASP A 360 10.98 15.10 8.47
CA ASP A 360 11.14 16.36 7.76
C ASP A 360 11.80 17.43 8.66
N PRO A 361 13.08 17.78 8.39
CA PRO A 361 13.79 18.76 9.20
C PRO A 361 13.19 20.17 9.10
N ASN A 362 12.37 20.44 8.08
CA ASN A 362 11.69 21.73 7.88
C ASN A 362 10.33 21.78 8.58
N GLY A 363 9.93 20.70 9.28
CA GLY A 363 8.69 20.65 10.05
C GLY A 363 7.43 20.47 9.19
N GLY A 364 7.58 19.94 7.98
CA GLY A 364 6.47 19.58 7.11
C GLY A 364 5.56 18.51 7.68
N THR A 365 4.52 18.17 6.94
CA THR A 365 3.53 17.16 7.32
C THR A 365 3.73 15.88 6.53
N LEU A 366 3.08 14.80 6.96
CA LEU A 366 3.06 13.56 6.18
C LEU A 366 2.45 13.79 4.79
N PHE A 367 1.52 14.75 4.66
CA PHE A 367 0.98 15.14 3.36
C PHE A 367 2.09 15.65 2.41
N ASP A 368 2.95 16.55 2.88
CA ASP A 368 3.97 17.21 2.05
C ASP A 368 4.98 16.21 1.45
N ASN A 369 5.19 15.09 2.13
CA ASN A 369 6.17 14.08 1.76
C ASN A 369 5.56 12.75 1.26
N SER A 370 4.27 12.73 0.95
CA SER A 370 3.59 11.53 0.47
C SER A 370 3.12 11.64 -0.98
N LEU A 371 3.07 10.47 -1.63
CA LEU A 371 2.41 10.23 -2.92
C LEU A 371 1.34 9.17 -2.68
N VAL A 372 0.09 9.58 -2.75
CA VAL A 372 -1.05 8.71 -2.44
C VAL A 372 -1.93 8.57 -3.67
N TYR A 373 -2.15 7.33 -4.07
CA TYR A 373 -3.17 6.94 -5.04
C TYR A 373 -4.35 6.30 -4.31
N CYS A 374 -5.57 6.68 -4.70
CA CYS A 374 -6.80 6.03 -4.29
C CYS A 374 -7.67 5.75 -5.52
N GLY A 375 -7.89 4.48 -5.80
CA GLY A 375 -8.61 4.10 -7.01
C GLY A 375 -8.79 2.60 -7.17
N GLY A 376 -8.67 2.11 -8.38
CA GLY A 376 -8.80 0.69 -8.65
C GLY A 376 -8.39 0.31 -10.07
N GLY A 377 -8.24 -0.97 -10.33
CA GLY A 377 -7.95 -1.50 -11.67
C GLY A 377 -9.18 -1.71 -12.55
N LEU A 378 -10.36 -1.41 -12.02
CA LEU A 378 -11.65 -1.53 -12.70
C LEU A 378 -12.50 -0.28 -12.49
N ARG A 379 -13.29 0.05 -13.51
CA ARG A 379 -14.48 0.91 -13.43
C ARG A 379 -15.74 0.04 -13.28
N THR A 380 -16.85 0.61 -12.84
CA THR A 380 -18.14 -0.11 -12.81
C THR A 380 -18.48 -0.69 -14.20
N ALA A 381 -19.31 -1.72 -14.21
CA ALA A 381 -19.59 -2.56 -15.39
C ALA A 381 -18.32 -3.26 -15.93
N HIS A 382 -17.36 -3.53 -15.06
CA HIS A 382 -16.14 -4.30 -15.35
C HIS A 382 -15.32 -3.75 -16.53
N ARG A 383 -15.14 -2.45 -16.60
CA ARG A 383 -14.31 -1.84 -17.65
C ARG A 383 -12.91 -1.57 -17.11
N ASN A 384 -11.90 -1.96 -17.88
CA ASN A 384 -10.48 -1.68 -17.59
C ASN A 384 -10.04 -0.31 -18.13
N THR A 385 -10.92 0.44 -18.77
CA THR A 385 -10.68 1.78 -19.31
C THR A 385 -11.17 2.84 -18.34
N ASN A 386 -10.50 3.97 -18.30
CA ASN A 386 -10.83 5.13 -17.45
C ASN A 386 -11.11 4.68 -16.00
N VAL A 387 -10.14 3.98 -15.41
CA VAL A 387 -10.25 3.49 -14.03
C VAL A 387 -10.24 4.65 -13.02
N PRO A 388 -10.85 4.50 -11.83
CA PRO A 388 -10.81 5.55 -10.80
C PRO A 388 -9.37 5.87 -10.41
N CYS A 389 -9.00 7.16 -10.48
CA CYS A 389 -7.65 7.61 -10.19
C CYS A 389 -7.69 8.95 -9.44
N LEU A 390 -7.67 8.88 -8.11
CA LEU A 390 -7.54 10.03 -7.23
C LEU A 390 -6.12 10.11 -6.70
N LEU A 391 -5.53 11.30 -6.73
CA LEU A 391 -4.19 11.57 -6.24
C LEU A 391 -4.24 12.59 -5.12
N THR A 392 -3.42 12.41 -4.08
CA THR A 392 -3.20 13.39 -3.02
C THR A 392 -1.77 13.28 -2.48
N GLY A 393 -1.30 14.32 -1.81
CA GLY A 393 0.03 14.41 -1.22
C GLY A 393 0.99 15.30 -2.00
N GLY A 394 1.82 16.02 -1.29
CA GLY A 394 2.79 17.01 -1.82
C GLY A 394 4.04 16.40 -2.45
N GLY A 395 4.15 15.05 -2.50
CA GLY A 395 5.32 14.37 -3.05
C GLY A 395 5.40 14.34 -4.57
N PHE A 396 4.30 14.58 -5.27
CA PHE A 396 4.25 14.61 -6.74
C PHE A 396 4.96 15.86 -7.28
N LYS A 397 5.96 15.66 -8.13
CA LYS A 397 6.72 16.78 -8.73
C LYS A 397 5.88 17.47 -9.81
N GLY A 398 5.66 18.76 -9.64
CA GLY A 398 4.93 19.58 -10.61
C GLY A 398 3.41 19.40 -10.61
N LEU A 399 2.84 18.53 -9.78
CA LEU A 399 1.40 18.37 -9.66
C LEU A 399 0.80 19.46 -8.76
N THR A 400 -0.03 20.32 -9.33
CA THR A 400 -0.92 21.20 -8.56
C THR A 400 -2.24 20.50 -8.33
N HIS A 401 -2.58 20.23 -7.06
CA HIS A 401 -3.87 19.64 -6.69
C HIS A 401 -5.05 20.58 -6.94
N GLY A 402 -6.25 20.07 -6.78
CA GLY A 402 -7.49 20.81 -6.99
C GLY A 402 -7.99 20.75 -8.42
N GLN A 403 -7.51 19.80 -9.21
CA GLN A 403 -7.79 19.73 -10.65
C GLN A 403 -8.43 18.39 -11.04
N HIS A 404 -9.32 18.45 -12.04
CA HIS A 404 -9.68 17.30 -12.86
C HIS A 404 -8.93 17.37 -14.18
N ARG A 405 -8.19 16.35 -14.51
CA ARG A 405 -7.37 16.27 -15.74
C ARG A 405 -7.69 15.02 -16.53
N PHE A 406 -7.50 15.08 -17.84
CA PHE A 406 -7.57 13.90 -18.70
C PHE A 406 -6.17 13.50 -19.16
N ALA A 407 -5.87 12.21 -19.06
CA ALA A 407 -4.78 11.62 -19.82
C ALA A 407 -5.08 11.75 -21.33
N PRO A 408 -4.07 11.73 -22.20
CA PRO A 408 -4.21 12.10 -23.61
C PRO A 408 -5.29 11.36 -24.39
N ASN A 409 -5.59 10.13 -24.04
CA ASN A 409 -6.65 9.32 -24.64
C ASN A 409 -7.14 8.25 -23.66
N GLU A 410 -8.30 7.64 -23.95
CA GLU A 410 -8.94 6.62 -23.12
C GLU A 410 -8.13 5.32 -22.94
N ASN A 411 -7.08 5.13 -23.72
CA ASN A 411 -6.19 3.97 -23.66
C ASN A 411 -4.80 4.31 -23.07
N THR A 412 -4.67 5.46 -22.40
CA THR A 412 -3.42 5.83 -21.75
C THR A 412 -3.09 4.80 -20.66
N PRO A 413 -1.92 4.12 -20.72
CA PRO A 413 -1.58 3.09 -19.75
C PRO A 413 -1.54 3.63 -18.32
N LEU A 414 -2.17 2.91 -17.39
CA LEU A 414 -2.08 3.22 -15.96
C LEU A 414 -0.63 3.16 -15.45
N ALA A 415 0.21 2.35 -16.09
CA ALA A 415 1.64 2.25 -15.81
C ALA A 415 2.41 3.57 -16.00
N ASN A 416 1.89 4.53 -16.81
CA ASN A 416 2.45 5.87 -16.90
C ASN A 416 2.41 6.61 -15.56
N LEU A 417 1.31 6.44 -14.80
CA LEU A 417 1.19 6.98 -13.46
C LEU A 417 2.13 6.28 -12.49
N TRP A 418 2.24 4.95 -12.57
CA TRP A 418 3.18 4.20 -11.71
C TRP A 418 4.62 4.59 -11.97
N THR A 419 5.01 4.75 -13.22
CA THR A 419 6.35 5.27 -13.59
C THR A 419 6.59 6.64 -12.96
N THR A 420 5.62 7.54 -13.05
CA THR A 420 5.69 8.88 -12.45
C THR A 420 5.85 8.82 -10.93
N MET A 421 5.02 8.03 -10.24
CA MET A 421 5.12 7.88 -8.79
C MET A 421 6.48 7.31 -8.36
N LEU A 422 7.01 6.34 -9.08
CA LEU A 422 8.32 5.74 -8.82
C LEU A 422 9.44 6.78 -9.00
N GLN A 423 9.41 7.56 -10.09
CA GLN A 423 10.40 8.61 -10.35
C GLN A 423 10.33 9.74 -9.33
N ASP A 424 9.12 10.19 -8.97
CA ASP A 424 8.92 11.25 -7.98
C ASP A 424 9.38 10.83 -6.58
N ALA A 425 9.23 9.54 -6.28
CA ALA A 425 9.75 8.95 -5.05
C ALA A 425 11.27 8.67 -5.07
N GLY A 426 11.92 8.85 -6.22
CA GLY A 426 13.36 8.64 -6.35
C GLY A 426 13.79 7.20 -6.58
N ALA A 427 12.88 6.31 -7.03
CA ALA A 427 13.20 4.90 -7.24
C ALA A 427 14.10 4.61 -8.45
N GLY A 428 14.49 5.63 -9.23
CA GLY A 428 15.51 5.50 -10.28
C GLY A 428 15.09 4.63 -11.47
N VAL A 429 13.78 4.51 -11.75
CA VAL A 429 13.26 3.74 -12.87
C VAL A 429 12.94 4.65 -14.06
N ASP A 430 13.37 4.25 -15.26
CA ASP A 430 13.03 4.97 -16.48
C ASP A 430 11.60 4.65 -16.93
N ARG A 431 11.19 3.39 -16.75
CA ARG A 431 9.91 2.87 -17.22
C ARG A 431 9.45 1.69 -16.36
N PHE A 432 8.14 1.58 -16.16
CA PHE A 432 7.49 0.45 -15.49
C PHE A 432 6.44 -0.19 -16.40
N ALA A 433 6.38 -1.52 -16.46
CA ALA A 433 5.42 -2.32 -17.22
C ALA A 433 5.19 -1.81 -18.65
N ASP A 434 3.94 -1.59 -19.05
CA ASP A 434 3.55 -1.11 -20.38
C ASP A 434 3.54 0.43 -20.51
N ALA A 435 4.15 1.17 -19.58
CA ALA A 435 4.26 2.61 -19.67
C ALA A 435 4.90 3.06 -21.00
N ASN A 436 4.35 4.07 -21.63
CA ASN A 436 4.88 4.67 -22.85
C ASN A 436 5.25 6.15 -22.70
N ALA A 437 4.93 6.72 -21.53
CA ALA A 437 5.23 8.08 -21.11
C ALA A 437 5.24 8.17 -19.58
N THR A 438 5.41 9.38 -19.05
CA THR A 438 5.09 9.70 -17.64
C THR A 438 3.83 10.56 -17.59
N ALA A 439 3.19 10.61 -16.42
CA ALA A 439 2.04 11.48 -16.20
C ALA A 439 2.42 12.96 -15.97
N HIS A 440 3.71 13.30 -15.89
CA HIS A 440 4.16 14.69 -15.73
C HIS A 440 3.65 15.61 -16.86
N SER A 441 3.47 15.08 -18.08
CA SER A 441 2.95 15.85 -19.22
C SER A 441 1.52 16.35 -19.06
N ILE A 442 0.79 15.81 -18.06
CA ILE A 442 -0.59 16.20 -17.77
C ILE A 442 -0.74 16.98 -16.46
N TRP A 443 0.36 17.25 -15.75
CA TRP A 443 0.32 17.97 -14.47
C TRP A 443 0.14 19.47 -14.62
N GLY A 444 0.54 20.07 -15.71
CA GLY A 444 0.48 21.47 -15.88
C GLY A 444 0.62 21.89 -17.29
#